data_fafae7fee21724376f8babf47d898af6
#
_entry.id   fafae7fee21724376f8babf47d898af6
#
_cell.length_a   1.000
_cell.length_b   1.000
_cell.length_c   1.000
_cell.angle_alpha   90.00
_cell.angle_beta   90.00
_cell.angle_gamma   90.00
#
_symmetry.space_group_name_H-M   'P 1'
#
loop_
_entity.id
_entity.type
_entity.pdbx_description
1 polymer ?
#
loop_
_entity_poly.entity_id
_entity_poly.type
_entity_poly.pdbx_seq_one_letter_code
_entity_poly.pdbx_strand_id
1 'polypeptide(L)'
;MKWITHQTAGVGAALALHLPLEGVVAALPDKLDQAIAKRSRNPQRAFNQIHRGTTHWFGWWVAILLLACSHLVPPHWQPALLGIGLGGISHVVLDMLTPSGIPLHPFSRKNKLSFKVCSTGSVGEYVFLGVMLVLLGFLLGPEMKELIRHVRQLGMPVLHF
;
A
#
# COMPACT_ATOMS: atom_id res chain seq x y z
N MET A 1 7.03 -1.36 -7.79
CA MET A 1 7.29 0.12 -7.74
C MET A 1 8.19 0.46 -6.55
N LYS A 2 8.65 1.73 -6.42
CA LYS A 2 9.44 2.17 -5.26
C LYS A 2 8.57 2.21 -4.00
N TRP A 3 9.21 2.06 -2.85
CA TRP A 3 8.53 2.08 -1.56
C TRP A 3 7.68 3.34 -1.32
N ILE A 4 8.19 4.51 -1.74
CA ILE A 4 7.45 5.78 -1.59
C ILE A 4 6.12 5.76 -2.38
N THR A 5 6.12 5.20 -3.59
CA THR A 5 4.92 5.08 -4.43
C THR A 5 3.86 4.20 -3.76
N HIS A 6 4.27 3.07 -3.16
CA HIS A 6 3.38 2.19 -2.42
C HIS A 6 2.77 2.87 -1.18
N GLN A 7 3.60 3.56 -0.39
CA GLN A 7 3.11 4.25 0.81
C GLN A 7 2.16 5.40 0.46
N THR A 8 2.49 6.20 -0.54
CA THR A 8 1.62 7.30 -1.00
C THR A 8 0.26 6.75 -1.45
N ALA A 9 0.23 5.65 -2.20
CA ALA A 9 -1.02 5.05 -2.65
C ALA A 9 -1.84 4.49 -1.49
N GLY A 10 -1.21 3.77 -0.54
CA GLY A 10 -1.90 3.18 0.61
C GLY A 10 -2.51 4.23 1.52
N VAL A 11 -1.72 5.24 1.90
CA VAL A 11 -2.20 6.35 2.73
C VAL A 11 -3.25 7.17 2.00
N GLY A 12 -3.02 7.49 0.71
CA GLY A 12 -3.98 8.24 -0.09
C GLY A 12 -5.31 7.52 -0.25
N ALA A 13 -5.30 6.21 -0.48
CA ALA A 13 -6.51 5.41 -0.56
C ALA A 13 -7.28 5.38 0.77
N ALA A 14 -6.58 5.26 1.90
CA ALA A 14 -7.21 5.29 3.23
C ALA A 14 -7.88 6.63 3.49
N LEU A 15 -7.20 7.74 3.20
CA LEU A 15 -7.76 9.08 3.35
C LEU A 15 -8.97 9.29 2.44
N ALA A 16 -8.88 8.92 1.16
CA ALA A 16 -9.96 9.08 0.19
C ALA A 16 -11.21 8.24 0.51
N LEU A 17 -11.04 7.12 1.21
CA LEU A 17 -12.12 6.24 1.65
C LEU A 17 -12.57 6.50 3.08
N HIS A 18 -12.06 7.54 3.76
CA HIS A 18 -12.30 7.85 5.18
C HIS A 18 -12.04 6.65 6.11
N LEU A 19 -11.05 5.83 5.75
CA LEU A 19 -10.67 4.66 6.55
C LEU A 19 -9.58 5.03 7.57
N PRO A 20 -9.51 4.30 8.70
CA PRO A 20 -8.46 4.51 9.69
C PRO A 20 -7.06 4.35 9.08
N LEU A 21 -6.13 5.25 9.44
CA LEU A 21 -4.73 5.16 9.02
C LEU A 21 -3.94 4.14 9.84
N GLU A 22 -4.50 3.66 10.93
CA GLU A 22 -3.91 2.65 11.81
C GLU A 22 -3.66 1.36 11.03
N GLY A 23 -2.41 0.89 11.05
CA GLY A 23 -2.04 -0.32 10.35
C GLY A 23 -1.84 -0.20 8.83
N VAL A 24 -2.05 0.98 8.22
CA VAL A 24 -1.78 1.18 6.79
C VAL A 24 -0.29 1.10 6.52
N VAL A 25 0.19 -0.10 6.26
CA VAL A 25 1.59 -0.39 5.93
C VAL A 25 1.67 -0.95 4.52
N ALA A 26 1.60 -0.06 3.54
CA ALA A 26 1.63 -0.46 2.12
C ALA A 26 2.93 -1.16 1.69
N ALA A 27 4.00 -1.06 2.48
CA ALA A 27 5.22 -1.82 2.26
C ALA A 27 5.23 -3.19 2.97
N LEU A 28 4.14 -3.61 3.61
CA LEU A 28 4.10 -4.84 4.42
C LEU A 28 4.42 -6.10 3.61
N PRO A 29 3.94 -6.32 2.38
CA PRO A 29 4.33 -7.48 1.58
C PRO A 29 5.85 -7.60 1.42
N ASP A 30 6.53 -6.50 1.08
CA ASP A 30 7.99 -6.44 0.94
C ASP A 30 8.72 -6.66 2.27
N LYS A 31 8.19 -6.11 3.37
CA LYS A 31 8.76 -6.29 4.71
C LYS A 31 8.66 -7.73 5.18
N LEU A 32 7.58 -8.41 4.86
CA LEU A 32 7.44 -9.85 5.13
C LEU A 32 8.46 -10.66 4.34
N ASP A 33 8.64 -10.38 3.04
CA ASP A 33 9.66 -11.03 2.23
C ASP A 33 11.07 -10.80 2.80
N GLN A 34 11.39 -9.56 3.20
CA GLN A 34 12.66 -9.24 3.84
C GLN A 34 12.86 -10.00 5.16
N ALA A 35 11.82 -10.08 6.00
CA ALA A 35 11.88 -10.78 7.28
C ALA A 35 12.12 -12.30 7.10
N ILE A 36 11.46 -12.90 6.11
CA ILE A 36 11.67 -14.31 5.76
C ILE A 36 13.09 -14.51 5.22
N ALA A 37 13.54 -13.66 4.29
CA ALA A 37 14.84 -13.76 3.67
C ALA A 37 16.01 -13.62 4.68
N LYS A 38 15.87 -12.78 5.70
CA LYS A 38 16.88 -12.58 6.76
C LYS A 38 17.23 -13.86 7.54
N ARG A 39 16.35 -14.86 7.53
CA ARG A 39 16.58 -16.17 8.15
C ARG A 39 17.48 -17.10 7.33
N SER A 40 17.81 -16.71 6.08
CA SER A 40 18.64 -17.50 5.18
C SER A 40 20.13 -17.15 5.35
N ARG A 41 20.99 -18.10 4.99
CA ARG A 41 22.46 -17.92 4.92
C ARG A 41 22.88 -16.78 3.96
N ASN A 42 22.10 -16.57 2.89
CA ASN A 42 22.29 -15.46 1.94
C ASN A 42 20.97 -14.70 1.78
N PRO A 43 20.73 -13.68 2.63
CA PRO A 43 19.49 -12.94 2.66
C PRO A 43 19.11 -12.31 1.32
N GLN A 44 20.09 -11.72 0.61
CA GLN A 44 19.83 -11.07 -0.67
C GLN A 44 19.37 -12.06 -1.75
N ARG A 45 20.04 -13.21 -1.84
CA ARG A 45 19.63 -14.26 -2.79
C ARG A 45 18.26 -14.83 -2.43
N ALA A 46 18.01 -15.08 -1.15
CA ALA A 46 16.72 -15.55 -0.67
C ALA A 46 15.61 -14.54 -0.98
N PHE A 47 15.83 -13.25 -0.69
CA PHE A 47 14.88 -12.19 -1.03
C PHE A 47 14.54 -12.18 -2.51
N ASN A 48 15.53 -12.20 -3.39
CA ASN A 48 15.29 -12.21 -4.85
C ASN A 48 14.51 -13.45 -5.30
N GLN A 49 14.63 -14.56 -4.58
CA GLN A 49 13.89 -15.80 -4.89
C GLN A 49 12.44 -15.77 -4.42
N ILE A 50 12.14 -15.15 -3.28
CA ILE A 50 10.79 -15.15 -2.70
C ILE A 50 10.00 -13.88 -3.02
N HIS A 51 10.68 -12.77 -3.29
CA HIS A 51 10.06 -11.48 -3.56
C HIS A 51 9.05 -11.57 -4.71
N ARG A 52 7.88 -10.96 -4.49
CA ARG A 52 6.70 -11.09 -5.35
C ARG A 52 6.22 -12.55 -5.53
N GLY A 53 6.36 -13.33 -4.46
CA GLY A 53 5.82 -14.69 -4.33
C GLY A 53 4.53 -14.70 -3.51
N THR A 54 4.46 -15.61 -2.56
CA THR A 54 3.28 -15.88 -1.72
C THR A 54 2.71 -14.64 -1.03
N THR A 55 3.56 -13.77 -0.52
CA THR A 55 3.17 -12.54 0.20
C THR A 55 2.49 -11.50 -0.71
N HIS A 56 2.72 -11.58 -2.01
CA HIS A 56 2.13 -10.69 -3.02
C HIS A 56 0.90 -11.31 -3.69
N TRP A 57 0.40 -12.44 -3.19
CA TRP A 57 -0.86 -12.96 -3.68
C TRP A 57 -2.04 -12.14 -3.15
N PHE A 58 -2.83 -11.61 -4.05
CA PHE A 58 -3.95 -10.71 -3.77
C PHE A 58 -4.94 -11.27 -2.74
N GLY A 59 -5.19 -12.59 -2.80
CA GLY A 59 -6.18 -13.25 -1.95
C GLY A 59 -5.92 -13.11 -0.45
N TRP A 60 -4.66 -13.03 0.00
CA TRP A 60 -4.36 -12.84 1.43
C TRP A 60 -4.86 -11.50 1.95
N TRP A 61 -4.65 -10.45 1.20
CA TRP A 61 -5.01 -9.09 1.57
C TRP A 61 -6.52 -8.87 1.53
N VAL A 62 -7.21 -9.48 0.54
CA VAL A 62 -8.68 -9.53 0.51
C VAL A 62 -9.23 -10.31 1.71
N ALA A 63 -8.65 -11.47 2.04
CA ALA A 63 -9.07 -12.25 3.20
C ALA A 63 -8.92 -11.45 4.52
N ILE A 64 -7.83 -10.67 4.67
CA ILE A 64 -7.63 -9.79 5.83
C ILE A 64 -8.71 -8.70 5.89
N LEU A 65 -9.07 -8.08 4.76
CA LEU A 65 -10.17 -7.09 4.73
C LEU A 65 -11.52 -7.72 5.10
N LEU A 66 -11.85 -8.87 4.53
CA LEU A 66 -13.09 -9.58 4.85
C LEU A 66 -13.13 -9.98 6.33
N LEU A 67 -12.02 -10.43 6.88
CA LEU A 67 -11.90 -10.75 8.29
C LEU A 67 -12.11 -9.48 9.15
N ALA A 68 -11.51 -8.35 8.79
CA ALA A 68 -11.68 -7.08 9.49
C ALA A 68 -13.13 -6.61 9.53
N CYS A 69 -13.90 -6.87 8.45
CA CYS A 69 -15.32 -6.54 8.36
C CYS A 69 -16.23 -7.58 9.03
N SER A 70 -15.69 -8.71 9.48
CA SER A 70 -16.48 -9.77 10.10
C SER A 70 -16.71 -9.51 11.58
N HIS A 71 -17.76 -10.17 12.15
CA HIS A 71 -18.02 -10.18 13.59
C HIS A 71 -17.04 -11.06 14.40
N LEU A 72 -16.12 -11.75 13.72
CA LEU A 72 -15.13 -12.63 14.35
C LEU A 72 -13.98 -11.87 15.00
N VAL A 73 -13.78 -10.60 14.61
CA VAL A 73 -12.70 -9.74 15.11
C VAL A 73 -13.23 -8.77 16.16
N PRO A 74 -12.59 -8.68 17.33
CA PRO A 74 -12.92 -7.67 18.32
C PRO A 74 -12.84 -6.26 17.73
N PRO A 75 -13.79 -5.34 18.06
CA PRO A 75 -13.87 -4.01 17.44
C PRO A 75 -12.58 -3.19 17.50
N HIS A 76 -11.78 -3.34 18.55
CA HIS A 76 -10.52 -2.61 18.72
C HIS A 76 -9.40 -3.04 17.76
N TRP A 77 -9.50 -4.24 17.13
CA TRP A 77 -8.55 -4.69 16.11
C TRP A 77 -8.98 -4.38 14.68
N GLN A 78 -10.28 -4.09 14.48
CA GLN A 78 -10.81 -3.87 13.12
C GLN A 78 -10.10 -2.73 12.38
N PRO A 79 -9.85 -1.53 12.97
CA PRO A 79 -9.15 -0.46 12.27
C PRO A 79 -7.75 -0.86 11.78
N ALA A 80 -6.98 -1.53 12.63
CA ALA A 80 -5.64 -2.00 12.28
C ALA A 80 -5.67 -3.04 11.14
N LEU A 81 -6.60 -4.00 11.17
CA LEU A 81 -6.75 -5.00 10.12
C LEU A 81 -7.25 -4.40 8.81
N LEU A 82 -8.17 -3.42 8.85
CA LEU A 82 -8.60 -2.66 7.67
C LEU A 82 -7.41 -1.96 7.03
N GLY A 83 -6.59 -1.26 7.83
CA GLY A 83 -5.38 -0.60 7.35
C GLY A 83 -4.36 -1.57 6.75
N ILE A 84 -4.12 -2.71 7.40
CA ILE A 84 -3.22 -3.76 6.90
C ILE A 84 -3.73 -4.33 5.57
N GLY A 85 -5.00 -4.69 5.49
CA GLY A 85 -5.60 -5.24 4.27
C GLY A 85 -5.56 -4.23 3.12
N LEU A 86 -5.97 -2.98 3.36
CA LEU A 86 -5.94 -1.90 2.38
C LEU A 86 -4.51 -1.61 1.91
N GLY A 87 -3.56 -1.49 2.83
CA GLY A 87 -2.14 -1.28 2.52
C GLY A 87 -1.57 -2.40 1.66
N GLY A 88 -1.88 -3.65 1.99
CA GLY A 88 -1.46 -4.81 1.20
C GLY A 88 -2.08 -4.85 -0.19
N ILE A 89 -3.40 -4.57 -0.31
CA ILE A 89 -4.07 -4.51 -1.61
C ILE A 89 -3.49 -3.38 -2.47
N SER A 90 -3.31 -2.17 -1.93
CA SER A 90 -2.74 -1.05 -2.68
C SER A 90 -1.33 -1.38 -3.20
N HIS A 91 -0.50 -2.03 -2.39
CA HIS A 91 0.82 -2.51 -2.79
C HIS A 91 0.75 -3.48 -3.98
N VAL A 92 -0.06 -4.52 -3.84
CA VAL A 92 -0.18 -5.58 -4.84
C VAL A 92 -0.77 -5.03 -6.15
N VAL A 93 -1.77 -4.13 -6.09
CA VAL A 93 -2.33 -3.45 -7.26
C VAL A 93 -1.26 -2.64 -8.00
N LEU A 94 -0.44 -1.87 -7.28
CA LEU A 94 0.66 -1.14 -7.90
C LEU A 94 1.70 -2.07 -8.54
N ASP A 95 1.98 -3.21 -7.92
CA ASP A 95 2.90 -4.18 -8.49
C ASP A 95 2.35 -4.88 -9.75
N MET A 96 1.03 -5.03 -9.87
CA MET A 96 0.38 -5.45 -11.12
C MET A 96 0.67 -4.51 -12.30
N LEU A 97 0.86 -3.21 -12.04
CA LEU A 97 1.19 -2.23 -13.07
C LEU A 97 2.64 -2.36 -13.57
N THR A 98 3.50 -3.10 -12.87
CA THR A 98 4.89 -3.29 -13.29
C THR A 98 5.07 -4.55 -14.16
N PRO A 99 6.16 -4.63 -14.99
CA PRO A 99 6.44 -5.81 -15.79
C PRO A 99 6.63 -7.11 -14.99
N SER A 100 7.06 -7.01 -13.74
CA SER A 100 7.25 -8.17 -12.87
C SER A 100 5.94 -8.78 -12.40
N GLY A 101 4.87 -7.98 -12.27
CA GLY A 101 3.54 -8.41 -11.89
C GLY A 101 3.44 -9.08 -10.53
N ILE A 102 2.30 -9.73 -10.29
CA ILE A 102 1.98 -10.48 -9.07
C ILE A 102 1.60 -11.93 -9.43
N PRO A 103 1.74 -12.89 -8.50
CA PRO A 103 1.35 -14.27 -8.75
C PRO A 103 -0.18 -14.42 -8.77
N LEU A 104 -0.69 -15.24 -9.70
CA LEU A 104 -2.11 -15.63 -9.71
C LEU A 104 -2.44 -16.69 -8.65
N HIS A 105 -1.43 -17.46 -8.22
CA HIS A 105 -1.56 -18.51 -7.21
C HIS A 105 -0.60 -18.25 -6.04
N PRO A 106 -1.01 -18.50 -4.78
CA PRO A 106 -0.21 -18.20 -3.60
C PRO A 106 1.10 -18.99 -3.52
N PHE A 107 1.17 -20.16 -4.14
CA PHE A 107 2.34 -21.05 -4.07
C PHE A 107 3.01 -21.26 -5.43
N SER A 108 2.61 -20.50 -6.46
CA SER A 108 3.18 -20.63 -7.81
C SER A 108 3.51 -19.26 -8.39
N ARG A 109 4.72 -19.12 -8.89
CA ARG A 109 5.20 -17.92 -9.60
C ARG A 109 5.17 -18.08 -11.13
N LYS A 110 4.65 -19.21 -11.65
CA LYS A 110 4.64 -19.49 -13.10
C LYS A 110 3.70 -18.54 -13.84
N ASN A 111 2.47 -18.36 -13.32
CA ASN A 111 1.48 -17.49 -13.91
C ASN A 111 1.42 -16.18 -13.12
N LYS A 112 1.62 -15.07 -13.83
CA LYS A 112 1.64 -13.73 -13.26
C LYS A 112 0.65 -12.83 -13.94
N LEU A 113 0.04 -11.94 -13.17
CA LEU A 113 -0.78 -10.84 -13.67
C LEU A 113 0.07 -9.57 -13.72
N SER A 114 0.22 -8.98 -14.90
CA SER A 114 1.03 -7.77 -15.12
C SER A 114 0.45 -6.95 -16.27
N PHE A 115 0.21 -5.68 -16.03
CA PHE A 115 -0.26 -4.72 -17.04
C PHE A 115 0.87 -3.96 -17.73
N LYS A 116 2.11 -4.03 -17.23
CA LYS A 116 3.32 -3.44 -17.82
C LYS A 116 3.22 -1.92 -18.10
N VAL A 117 2.52 -1.19 -17.24
CA VAL A 117 2.31 0.26 -17.41
C VAL A 117 3.61 1.04 -17.20
N CYS A 118 4.38 0.73 -16.16
CA CYS A 118 5.65 1.37 -15.88
C CYS A 118 6.62 0.42 -15.19
N SER A 119 7.93 0.62 -15.42
CA SER A 119 8.99 -0.14 -14.75
C SER A 119 9.40 0.53 -13.44
N THR A 120 9.76 -0.25 -12.44
CA THR A 120 10.27 0.25 -11.15
C THR A 120 11.51 1.13 -11.37
N GLY A 121 11.48 2.35 -10.82
CA GLY A 121 12.58 3.33 -10.94
C GLY A 121 12.66 4.06 -12.27
N SER A 122 11.72 3.82 -13.20
CA SER A 122 11.66 4.53 -14.48
C SER A 122 11.03 5.92 -14.35
N VAL A 123 11.25 6.76 -15.36
CA VAL A 123 10.55 8.05 -15.49
C VAL A 123 9.03 7.87 -15.43
N GLY A 124 8.52 6.79 -16.05
CA GLY A 124 7.09 6.45 -16.00
C GLY A 124 6.55 6.26 -14.57
N GLU A 125 7.33 5.69 -13.66
CA GLU A 125 6.91 5.57 -12.25
C GLU A 125 6.81 6.94 -11.58
N TYR A 126 7.74 7.86 -11.85
CA TYR A 126 7.69 9.22 -11.28
C TYR A 126 6.53 10.05 -11.85
N VAL A 127 6.26 9.92 -13.16
CA VAL A 127 5.08 10.53 -13.77
C VAL A 127 3.80 9.99 -13.14
N PHE A 128 3.70 8.66 -12.97
CA PHE A 128 2.58 8.01 -12.30
C PHE A 128 2.40 8.53 -10.87
N LEU A 129 3.48 8.61 -10.09
CA LEU A 129 3.46 9.16 -8.73
C LEU A 129 3.00 10.62 -8.73
N GLY A 130 3.49 11.44 -9.65
CA GLY A 130 3.09 12.86 -9.80
C GLY A 130 1.60 13.00 -10.09
N VAL A 131 1.07 12.22 -11.06
CA VAL A 131 -0.36 12.20 -11.37
C VAL A 131 -1.19 11.75 -10.17
N MET A 132 -0.75 10.71 -9.47
CA MET A 132 -1.43 10.22 -8.26
C MET A 132 -1.47 11.30 -7.17
N LEU A 133 -0.38 12.02 -6.93
CA LEU A 133 -0.32 13.11 -5.94
C LEU A 133 -1.27 14.25 -6.33
N VAL A 134 -1.33 14.62 -7.61
CA VAL A 134 -2.27 15.65 -8.10
C VAL A 134 -3.71 15.20 -7.87
N LEU A 135 -4.06 13.96 -8.23
CA LEU A 135 -5.40 13.42 -8.02
C LEU A 135 -5.78 13.38 -6.53
N LEU A 136 -4.87 12.94 -5.67
CA LEU A 136 -5.07 12.96 -4.22
C LEU A 136 -5.25 14.40 -3.71
N GLY A 137 -4.48 15.36 -4.22
CA GLY A 137 -4.63 16.77 -3.88
C GLY A 137 -6.03 17.32 -4.24
N PHE A 138 -6.59 16.92 -5.38
CA PHE A 138 -7.96 17.26 -5.75
C PHE A 138 -9.00 16.59 -4.86
N LEU A 139 -8.85 15.29 -4.60
CA LEU A 139 -9.79 14.51 -3.78
C LEU A 139 -9.79 14.96 -2.32
N LEU A 140 -8.62 15.23 -1.75
CA LEU A 140 -8.46 15.58 -0.34
C LEU A 140 -8.42 17.10 -0.10
N GLY A 141 -8.38 17.90 -1.15
CA GLY A 141 -8.29 19.36 -1.07
C GLY A 141 -9.37 20.02 -0.21
N PRO A 142 -10.66 19.63 -0.32
CA PRO A 142 -11.71 20.15 0.55
C PRO A 142 -11.49 19.85 2.04
N GLU A 143 -11.11 18.62 2.35
CA GLU A 143 -10.85 18.16 3.73
C GLU A 143 -9.62 18.84 4.34
N MET A 144 -8.56 19.01 3.56
CA MET A 144 -7.39 19.78 3.98
C MET A 144 -7.73 21.24 4.32
N LYS A 145 -8.59 21.86 3.54
CA LYS A 145 -9.06 23.23 3.81
C LYS A 145 -9.84 23.32 5.13
N GLU A 146 -10.71 22.34 5.39
CA GLU A 146 -11.44 22.26 6.65
C GLU A 146 -10.52 22.03 7.84
N LEU A 147 -9.56 21.13 7.72
CA LEU A 147 -8.56 20.88 8.74
C LEU A 147 -7.75 22.15 9.04
N ILE A 148 -7.26 22.85 8.02
CA ILE A 148 -6.52 24.11 8.17
C ILE A 148 -7.38 25.16 8.86
N ARG A 149 -8.67 25.27 8.49
CA ARG A 149 -9.62 26.18 9.14
C ARG A 149 -9.77 25.86 10.62
N HIS A 150 -9.93 24.60 10.96
CA HIS A 150 -10.07 24.14 12.34
C HIS A 150 -8.82 24.42 13.19
N VAL A 151 -7.63 24.11 12.65
CA VAL A 151 -6.34 24.39 13.30
C VAL A 151 -6.15 25.91 13.56
N ARG A 152 -6.55 26.77 12.61
CA ARG A 152 -6.54 28.22 12.80
C ARG A 152 -7.48 28.67 13.91
N GLN A 153 -8.66 28.08 14.00
CA GLN A 153 -9.63 28.41 15.08
C GLN A 153 -9.09 28.02 16.47
N LEU A 154 -8.25 26.99 16.55
CA LEU A 154 -7.58 26.58 17.80
C LEU A 154 -6.37 27.47 18.16
N GLY A 155 -6.09 28.53 17.39
CA GLY A 155 -4.97 29.45 17.63
C GLY A 155 -3.58 28.84 17.37
N MET A 156 -3.49 27.70 16.73
CA MET A 156 -2.21 27.08 16.40
C MET A 156 -1.58 27.74 15.16
N PRO A 157 -0.26 27.99 15.17
CA PRO A 157 0.41 28.56 14.01
C PRO A 157 0.34 27.58 12.83
N VAL A 158 -0.25 28.03 11.71
CA VAL A 158 -0.24 27.29 10.46
C VAL A 158 0.98 27.74 9.68
N LEU A 159 1.83 26.77 9.29
CA LEU A 159 2.98 27.06 8.40
C LEU A 159 2.44 27.64 7.10
N HIS A 160 2.88 28.86 6.78
CA HIS A 160 2.65 29.45 5.46
C HIS A 160 3.73 28.92 4.52
N PHE A 161 3.32 28.07 3.56
CA PHE A 161 4.15 27.68 2.43
C PHE A 161 3.90 28.64 1.26
#